data_cd515c685837cb332d74506f811a44ad
#
_entry.id   cd515c685837cb332d74506f811a44ad
#
_cell.length_a   1.000
_cell.length_b   1.000
_cell.length_c   1.000
_cell.angle_alpha   90.00
_cell.angle_beta   90.00
_cell.angle_gamma   90.00
#
_symmetry.space_group_name_H-M   'P 1'
#
loop_
_entity.id
_entity.type
_entity.pdbx_description
1 polymer ?
#
loop_
_entity_poly.entity_id
_entity_poly.type
_entity_poly.pdbx_seq_one_letter_code
_entity_poly.pdbx_strand_id
1 'polypeptide(L)'
;AAGVGRATVIRLVESLGYPSYAEFKKALNASYFEAAENHYHSNPFFWADEQGALLPEDTDSINACCGESMRLLQQAAKELDRTQFGKIVDILIASWRVNVLGLRTSAAIARYAYYMLGYFIPDIRDLSENESLAYDWLINAHQGEVMLMFASMPVTATSVRLAELCHERGIPLVVITDREDTPVLEYATYQLVLPHTESTRATSLPFYMVLEALINEIGTRLAPLSVQKMNEINRY
;
A
#
# COMPACT_ATOMS: atom_id res chain seq x y z
N ALA A 1 -0.09 -4.16 19.76
CA ALA A 1 -0.79 -5.32 20.33
C ALA A 1 -1.63 -4.83 21.53
N ALA A 2 -2.91 -5.22 21.60
CA ALA A 2 -3.88 -4.72 22.60
C ALA A 2 -3.58 -5.15 24.06
N GLY A 3 -2.44 -5.78 24.35
CA GLY A 3 -2.04 -6.19 25.71
C GLY A 3 -2.94 -7.23 26.40
N VAL A 4 -3.86 -7.88 25.66
CA VAL A 4 -4.79 -8.87 26.17
C VAL A 4 -4.38 -10.30 25.78
N GLY A 5 -4.62 -11.25 26.68
CA GLY A 5 -4.29 -12.66 26.43
C GLY A 5 -5.21 -13.32 25.39
N ARG A 6 -4.70 -14.33 24.68
CA ARG A 6 -5.45 -15.10 23.65
C ARG A 6 -6.80 -15.61 24.17
N ALA A 7 -6.88 -16.08 25.43
CA ALA A 7 -8.11 -16.57 26.03
C ALA A 7 -9.18 -15.47 26.15
N THR A 8 -8.79 -14.23 26.42
CA THR A 8 -9.70 -13.09 26.50
C THR A 8 -10.30 -12.77 25.13
N VAL A 9 -9.48 -12.83 24.06
CA VAL A 9 -9.96 -12.63 22.69
C VAL A 9 -10.95 -13.72 22.28
N ILE A 10 -10.66 -14.99 22.60
CA ILE A 10 -11.57 -16.10 22.29
C ILE A 10 -12.92 -15.92 23.00
N ARG A 11 -12.92 -15.59 24.29
CA ARG A 11 -14.15 -15.34 25.04
C ARG A 11 -14.97 -14.17 24.48
N LEU A 12 -14.30 -13.11 24.05
CA LEU A 12 -14.98 -11.99 23.39
C LEU A 12 -15.66 -12.45 22.11
N VAL A 13 -14.96 -13.19 21.26
CA VAL A 13 -15.48 -13.71 19.99
C VAL A 13 -16.70 -14.62 20.22
N GLU A 14 -16.63 -15.53 21.22
CA GLU A 14 -17.76 -16.37 21.63
C GLU A 14 -18.93 -15.54 22.16
N SER A 15 -18.66 -14.51 22.97
CA SER A 15 -19.71 -13.61 23.48
C SER A 15 -20.41 -12.79 22.39
N LEU A 16 -19.74 -12.55 21.27
CA LEU A 16 -20.31 -11.92 20.08
C LEU A 16 -21.05 -12.91 19.17
N GLY A 17 -21.14 -14.18 19.55
CA GLY A 17 -21.90 -15.21 18.84
C GLY A 17 -21.18 -15.89 17.70
N TYR A 18 -19.87 -15.71 17.58
CA TYR A 18 -19.09 -16.37 16.54
C TYR A 18 -18.50 -17.69 17.03
N PRO A 19 -18.58 -18.77 16.22
CA PRO A 19 -18.09 -20.10 16.63
C PRO A 19 -16.57 -20.21 16.70
N SER A 20 -15.84 -19.28 16.08
CA SER A 20 -14.38 -19.24 16.11
C SER A 20 -13.84 -17.85 15.79
N TYR A 21 -12.58 -17.59 16.15
CA TYR A 21 -11.88 -16.37 15.77
C TYR A 21 -11.78 -16.22 14.23
N ALA A 22 -11.65 -17.31 13.50
CA ALA A 22 -11.59 -17.28 12.03
C ALA A 22 -12.92 -16.80 11.42
N GLU A 23 -14.07 -17.29 11.94
CA GLU A 23 -15.39 -16.84 11.49
C GLU A 23 -15.66 -15.37 11.88
N PHE A 24 -15.29 -14.97 13.08
CA PHE A 24 -15.36 -13.58 13.51
C PHE A 24 -14.54 -12.66 12.57
N LYS A 25 -13.31 -13.05 12.30
CA LYS A 25 -12.41 -12.30 11.40
C LYS A 25 -12.96 -12.20 9.98
N LYS A 26 -13.50 -13.31 9.46
CA LYS A 26 -14.16 -13.33 8.14
C LYS A 26 -15.35 -12.37 8.08
N ALA A 27 -16.19 -12.37 9.12
CA ALA A 27 -17.32 -11.45 9.23
C ALA A 27 -16.86 -9.98 9.37
N LEU A 28 -15.80 -9.73 10.16
CA LEU A 28 -15.22 -8.41 10.33
C LEU A 28 -14.65 -7.88 9.01
N ASN A 29 -13.91 -8.71 8.27
CA ASN A 29 -13.40 -8.33 6.96
C ASN A 29 -14.54 -8.07 5.96
N ALA A 30 -15.59 -8.89 5.95
CA ALA A 30 -16.76 -8.67 5.09
C ALA A 30 -17.44 -7.33 5.41
N SER A 31 -17.66 -7.03 6.69
CA SER A 31 -18.23 -5.75 7.14
C SER A 31 -17.32 -4.56 6.82
N TYR A 32 -16.01 -4.73 6.91
CA TYR A 32 -15.05 -3.72 6.51
C TYR A 32 -15.15 -3.39 5.01
N PHE A 33 -15.25 -4.41 4.15
CA PHE A 33 -15.41 -4.20 2.71
C PHE A 33 -16.75 -3.57 2.36
N GLU A 34 -17.83 -4.01 3.01
CA GLU A 34 -19.15 -3.42 2.83
C GLU A 34 -19.18 -1.94 3.25
N ALA A 35 -18.57 -1.62 4.40
CA ALA A 35 -18.42 -0.24 4.85
C ALA A 35 -17.56 0.59 3.90
N ALA A 36 -16.44 0.05 3.42
CA ALA A 36 -15.55 0.71 2.47
C ALA A 36 -16.23 0.94 1.11
N GLU A 37 -17.00 -0.04 0.60
CA GLU A 37 -17.78 0.10 -0.62
C GLU A 37 -18.87 1.16 -0.46
N ASN A 38 -19.60 1.15 0.64
CA ASN A 38 -20.64 2.14 0.94
C ASN A 38 -20.06 3.55 1.06
N HIS A 39 -18.92 3.70 1.73
CA HIS A 39 -18.23 4.99 1.82
C HIS A 39 -17.77 5.49 0.44
N TYR A 40 -17.24 4.61 -0.39
CA TYR A 40 -16.81 4.95 -1.76
C TYR A 40 -17.99 5.31 -2.66
N HIS A 41 -19.15 4.64 -2.51
CA HIS A 41 -20.37 4.97 -3.27
C HIS A 41 -21.05 6.25 -2.78
N SER A 42 -20.96 6.56 -1.49
CA SER A 42 -21.56 7.77 -0.92
C SER A 42 -20.73 9.03 -1.17
N ASN A 43 -19.40 8.90 -1.29
CA ASN A 43 -18.50 10.04 -1.54
C ASN A 43 -17.33 9.67 -2.47
N PRO A 44 -17.57 9.38 -3.75
CA PRO A 44 -16.55 8.87 -4.67
C PRO A 44 -15.43 9.88 -4.98
N PHE A 45 -15.62 11.16 -4.67
CA PHE A 45 -14.70 12.23 -5.04
C PHE A 45 -14.10 13.01 -3.86
N PHE A 46 -14.45 12.68 -2.62
CA PHE A 46 -13.93 13.33 -1.40
C PHE A 46 -14.19 14.85 -1.33
N TRP A 47 -15.22 15.36 -2.04
CA TRP A 47 -15.51 16.79 -2.14
C TRP A 47 -16.71 17.23 -1.29
N ALA A 48 -17.38 16.28 -0.70
CA ALA A 48 -18.47 16.54 0.23
C ALA A 48 -18.13 15.93 1.59
N ASP A 49 -18.63 16.53 2.65
CA ASP A 49 -18.60 15.91 3.96
C ASP A 49 -19.50 14.68 4.01
N GLU A 50 -19.50 13.94 5.14
CA GLU A 50 -20.34 12.75 5.33
C GLU A 50 -21.83 13.02 5.17
N GLN A 51 -22.27 14.29 5.25
CA GLN A 51 -23.64 14.73 5.06
C GLN A 51 -23.92 15.19 3.61
N GLY A 52 -22.93 15.11 2.72
CA GLY A 52 -23.06 15.53 1.33
C GLY A 52 -22.97 17.05 1.11
N ALA A 53 -22.53 17.81 2.11
CA ALA A 53 -22.30 19.24 1.97
C ALA A 53 -21.04 19.48 1.12
N LEU A 54 -21.18 20.31 0.10
CA LEU A 54 -20.04 20.75 -0.70
C LEU A 54 -19.10 21.62 0.14
N LEU A 55 -17.81 21.58 -0.16
CA LEU A 55 -16.85 22.49 0.43
C LEU A 55 -17.30 23.95 0.17
N PRO A 56 -17.06 24.88 1.12
CA PRO A 56 -17.42 26.29 0.94
C PRO A 56 -16.88 26.83 -0.39
N GLU A 57 -17.70 27.58 -1.12
CA GLU A 57 -17.35 28.13 -2.43
C GLU A 57 -16.10 29.03 -2.40
N ASP A 58 -15.80 29.66 -1.26
CA ASP A 58 -14.64 30.53 -1.04
C ASP A 58 -13.36 29.79 -0.70
N THR A 59 -13.33 28.42 -0.78
CA THR A 59 -12.14 27.66 -0.45
C THR A 59 -11.12 27.72 -1.59
N ASP A 60 -9.98 28.37 -1.36
CA ASP A 60 -8.82 28.26 -2.25
C ASP A 60 -8.29 26.82 -2.24
N SER A 61 -8.75 26.04 -3.21
CA SER A 61 -8.42 24.62 -3.32
C SER A 61 -6.93 24.36 -3.47
N ILE A 62 -6.19 25.29 -4.09
CA ILE A 62 -4.74 25.15 -4.28
C ILE A 62 -4.04 25.30 -2.93
N ASN A 63 -4.30 26.38 -2.21
CA ASN A 63 -3.69 26.62 -0.91
C ASN A 63 -4.12 25.56 0.13
N ALA A 64 -5.37 25.15 0.11
CA ALA A 64 -5.88 24.10 0.99
C ALA A 64 -5.20 22.74 0.71
N CYS A 65 -5.09 22.34 -0.56
CA CYS A 65 -4.39 21.13 -0.94
C CYS A 65 -2.90 21.20 -0.59
N CYS A 66 -2.25 22.33 -0.86
CA CYS A 66 -0.85 22.56 -0.53
C CYS A 66 -0.61 22.46 0.98
N GLY A 67 -1.42 23.13 1.80
CA GLY A 67 -1.30 23.13 3.25
C GLY A 67 -1.44 21.74 3.86
N GLU A 68 -2.46 20.98 3.47
CA GLU A 68 -2.68 19.61 3.94
C GLU A 68 -1.57 18.66 3.46
N SER A 69 -1.15 18.79 2.21
CA SER A 69 -0.05 18.00 1.67
C SER A 69 1.25 18.24 2.43
N MET A 70 1.61 19.51 2.69
CA MET A 70 2.80 19.86 3.46
C MET A 70 2.75 19.27 4.87
N ARG A 71 1.59 19.36 5.53
CA ARG A 71 1.40 18.79 6.87
C ARG A 71 1.66 17.30 6.87
N LEU A 72 1.04 16.55 5.94
CA LEU A 72 1.19 15.10 5.85
C LEU A 72 2.61 14.67 5.45
N LEU A 73 3.25 15.41 4.54
CA LEU A 73 4.64 15.13 4.15
C LEU A 73 5.61 15.34 5.33
N GLN A 74 5.44 16.41 6.11
CA GLN A 74 6.24 16.66 7.30
C GLN A 74 6.01 15.60 8.38
N GLN A 75 4.75 15.19 8.58
CA GLN A 75 4.40 14.12 9.51
C GLN A 75 5.03 12.80 9.07
N ALA A 76 4.87 12.41 7.79
CA ALA A 76 5.49 11.20 7.26
C ALA A 76 7.01 11.22 7.41
N ALA A 77 7.66 12.34 7.08
CA ALA A 77 9.10 12.49 7.25
C ALA A 77 9.55 12.33 8.70
N LYS A 78 8.74 12.68 9.69
CA LYS A 78 9.04 12.57 11.12
C LYS A 78 8.78 11.16 11.66
N GLU A 79 7.67 10.53 11.28
CA GLU A 79 7.12 9.33 11.92
C GLU A 79 7.49 8.03 11.19
N LEU A 80 7.94 8.11 9.93
CA LEU A 80 8.28 6.93 9.15
C LEU A 80 9.33 6.05 9.84
N ASP A 81 9.05 4.76 9.97
CA ASP A 81 9.98 3.78 10.51
C ASP A 81 11.19 3.58 9.56
N ARG A 82 12.31 4.22 9.93
CA ARG A 82 13.56 4.15 9.16
C ARG A 82 14.16 2.75 9.12
N THR A 83 13.89 1.95 10.15
CA THR A 83 14.37 0.56 10.21
C THR A 83 13.60 -0.30 9.20
N GLN A 84 12.29 -0.18 9.17
CA GLN A 84 11.46 -0.85 8.17
C GLN A 84 11.80 -0.37 6.74
N PHE A 85 11.96 0.93 6.56
CA PHE A 85 12.39 1.51 5.27
C PHE A 85 13.70 0.87 4.78
N GLY A 86 14.73 0.79 5.63
CA GLY A 86 16.00 0.15 5.28
C GLY A 86 15.85 -1.32 4.87
N LYS A 87 15.06 -2.10 5.63
CA LYS A 87 14.78 -3.51 5.30
C LYS A 87 14.03 -3.66 3.97
N ILE A 88 13.13 -2.74 3.65
CA ILE A 88 12.41 -2.72 2.38
C ILE A 88 13.39 -2.47 1.23
N VAL A 89 14.29 -1.51 1.36
CA VAL A 89 15.34 -1.28 0.36
C VAL A 89 16.18 -2.53 0.18
N ASP A 90 16.60 -3.17 1.29
CA ASP A 90 17.44 -4.38 1.25
C ASP A 90 16.74 -5.53 0.49
N ILE A 91 15.47 -5.80 0.79
CA ILE A 91 14.76 -6.90 0.14
C ILE A 91 14.47 -6.61 -1.33
N LEU A 92 14.15 -5.36 -1.70
CA LEU A 92 13.93 -5.00 -3.10
C LEU A 92 15.20 -5.16 -3.94
N ILE A 93 16.36 -4.79 -3.40
CA ILE A 93 17.66 -4.95 -4.08
C ILE A 93 18.06 -6.43 -4.16
N ALA A 94 17.82 -7.21 -3.12
CA ALA A 94 18.21 -8.61 -3.05
C ALA A 94 17.32 -9.54 -3.89
N SER A 95 16.12 -9.10 -4.26
CA SER A 95 15.17 -9.90 -5.02
C SER A 95 15.56 -9.97 -6.50
N TRP A 96 15.44 -11.15 -7.09
CA TRP A 96 15.67 -11.29 -8.53
C TRP A 96 14.49 -10.74 -9.35
N ARG A 97 13.30 -10.67 -8.76
CA ARG A 97 12.10 -10.07 -9.35
C ARG A 97 11.30 -9.30 -8.32
N VAL A 98 10.85 -8.12 -8.69
CA VAL A 98 9.89 -7.31 -7.93
C VAL A 98 8.56 -7.26 -8.68
N ASN A 99 7.50 -7.74 -8.02
CA ASN A 99 6.14 -7.62 -8.51
C ASN A 99 5.48 -6.41 -7.82
N VAL A 100 5.00 -5.45 -8.59
CA VAL A 100 4.38 -4.23 -8.06
C VAL A 100 2.87 -4.34 -8.22
N LEU A 101 2.13 -4.03 -7.18
CA LEU A 101 0.67 -4.08 -7.17
C LEU A 101 0.08 -2.83 -6.52
N GLY A 102 -0.90 -2.27 -7.16
CA GLY A 102 -1.83 -1.29 -6.61
C GLY A 102 -3.15 -1.39 -7.35
N LEU A 103 -4.26 -1.40 -6.66
CA LEU A 103 -5.56 -1.44 -7.28
C LEU A 103 -6.30 -0.11 -7.10
N ARG A 104 -7.21 0.22 -8.02
CA ARG A 104 -7.95 1.49 -8.05
C ARG A 104 -6.99 2.70 -8.06
N THR A 105 -7.12 3.62 -7.10
CA THR A 105 -6.26 4.82 -6.99
C THR A 105 -4.79 4.48 -6.79
N SER A 106 -4.50 3.38 -6.08
CA SER A 106 -3.13 2.91 -5.86
C SER A 106 -2.45 2.39 -7.14
N ALA A 107 -3.22 2.08 -8.21
CA ALA A 107 -2.65 1.64 -9.48
C ALA A 107 -1.76 2.71 -10.12
N ALA A 108 -2.08 3.99 -9.95
CA ALA A 108 -1.25 5.09 -10.46
C ALA A 108 0.13 5.14 -9.76
N ILE A 109 0.15 4.88 -8.45
CA ILE A 109 1.37 4.84 -7.64
C ILE A 109 2.22 3.62 -8.04
N ALA A 110 1.55 2.45 -8.17
CA ALA A 110 2.20 1.21 -8.59
C ALA A 110 2.82 1.33 -10.00
N ARG A 111 2.12 1.96 -10.93
CA ARG A 111 2.61 2.23 -12.28
C ARG A 111 3.84 3.13 -12.26
N TYR A 112 3.82 4.18 -11.45
CA TYR A 112 4.98 5.05 -11.28
C TYR A 112 6.16 4.28 -10.65
N ALA A 113 5.90 3.45 -9.63
CA ALA A 113 6.92 2.60 -9.02
C ALA A 113 7.53 1.63 -10.02
N TYR A 114 6.69 0.93 -10.81
CA TYR A 114 7.13 0.03 -11.88
C TYR A 114 8.07 0.74 -12.86
N TYR A 115 7.67 1.92 -13.34
CA TYR A 115 8.47 2.69 -14.30
C TYR A 115 9.81 3.10 -13.70
N MET A 116 9.81 3.73 -12.54
CA MET A 116 11.01 4.31 -11.93
C MET A 116 11.98 3.24 -11.39
N LEU A 117 11.46 2.22 -10.69
CA LEU A 117 12.30 1.13 -10.20
C LEU A 117 12.87 0.28 -11.34
N GLY A 118 12.20 0.23 -12.48
CA GLY A 118 12.68 -0.45 -13.69
C GLY A 118 14.00 0.08 -14.23
N TYR A 119 14.42 1.29 -13.83
CA TYR A 119 15.77 1.80 -14.14
C TYR A 119 16.86 1.07 -13.34
N PHE A 120 16.54 0.50 -12.20
CA PHE A 120 17.51 -0.10 -11.27
C PHE A 120 17.33 -1.61 -11.13
N ILE A 121 16.09 -2.09 -11.12
CA ILE A 121 15.73 -3.48 -10.91
C ILE A 121 15.52 -4.16 -12.27
N PRO A 122 16.33 -5.17 -12.63
CA PRO A 122 16.28 -5.77 -13.97
C PRO A 122 14.97 -6.48 -14.30
N ASP A 123 14.38 -7.17 -13.35
CA ASP A 123 13.12 -7.92 -13.52
C ASP A 123 12.06 -7.34 -12.58
N ILE A 124 11.22 -6.46 -13.11
CA ILE A 124 10.10 -5.84 -12.42
C ILE A 124 8.81 -6.03 -13.23
N ARG A 125 7.70 -6.26 -12.56
CA ARG A 125 6.39 -6.45 -13.18
C ARG A 125 5.34 -5.57 -12.53
N ASP A 126 4.46 -5.00 -13.35
CA ASP A 126 3.25 -4.34 -12.88
C ASP A 126 2.07 -5.33 -12.97
N LEU A 127 1.51 -5.65 -11.82
CA LEU A 127 0.36 -6.54 -11.69
C LEU A 127 -0.97 -5.78 -11.53
N SER A 128 -0.93 -4.45 -11.63
CA SER A 128 -2.08 -3.58 -11.34
C SER A 128 -3.10 -3.52 -12.49
N GLU A 129 -2.70 -3.88 -13.71
CA GLU A 129 -3.55 -3.74 -14.89
C GLU A 129 -4.60 -4.84 -15.03
N ASN A 130 -4.31 -6.04 -14.50
CA ASN A 130 -5.21 -7.20 -14.66
C ASN A 130 -5.14 -8.11 -13.43
N GLU A 131 -6.21 -8.09 -12.65
CA GLU A 131 -6.32 -8.88 -11.41
C GLU A 131 -6.18 -10.39 -11.66
N SER A 132 -6.73 -10.92 -12.77
CA SER A 132 -6.62 -12.34 -13.09
C SER A 132 -5.18 -12.74 -13.39
N LEU A 133 -4.45 -11.91 -14.14
CA LEU A 133 -3.03 -12.12 -14.38
C LEU A 133 -2.20 -12.01 -13.09
N ALA A 134 -2.58 -11.16 -12.15
CA ALA A 134 -1.90 -11.06 -10.86
C ALA A 134 -1.98 -12.41 -10.10
N TYR A 135 -3.15 -13.06 -10.09
CA TYR A 135 -3.28 -14.41 -9.52
C TYR A 135 -2.43 -15.44 -10.25
N ASP A 136 -2.48 -15.47 -11.58
CA ASP A 136 -1.70 -16.41 -12.39
C ASP A 136 -0.19 -16.26 -12.14
N TRP A 137 0.29 -15.03 -12.05
CA TRP A 137 1.69 -14.74 -11.75
C TRP A 137 2.09 -15.20 -10.36
N LEU A 138 1.29 -14.91 -9.32
CA LEU A 138 1.60 -15.28 -7.93
C LEU A 138 1.51 -16.79 -7.72
N ILE A 139 0.58 -17.48 -8.38
CA ILE A 139 0.49 -18.94 -8.32
C ILE A 139 1.76 -19.60 -8.87
N ASN A 140 2.37 -19.00 -9.88
CA ASN A 140 3.59 -19.47 -10.52
C ASN A 140 4.87 -18.76 -10.04
N ALA A 141 4.80 -17.97 -8.97
CA ALA A 141 5.95 -17.25 -8.46
C ALA A 141 7.00 -18.21 -7.87
N HIS A 142 8.26 -17.80 -7.97
CA HIS A 142 9.42 -18.57 -7.54
C HIS A 142 10.06 -17.95 -6.29
N GLN A 143 10.91 -18.75 -5.63
CA GLN A 143 11.72 -18.24 -4.53
C GLN A 143 12.60 -17.06 -4.98
N GLY A 144 12.71 -16.04 -4.12
CA GLY A 144 13.48 -14.83 -4.40
C GLY A 144 12.70 -13.74 -5.10
N GLU A 145 11.40 -13.94 -5.40
CA GLU A 145 10.48 -12.85 -5.77
C GLU A 145 10.00 -12.11 -4.53
N VAL A 146 9.64 -10.84 -4.70
CA VAL A 146 9.00 -9.99 -3.67
C VAL A 146 7.80 -9.28 -4.28
N MET A 147 6.76 -9.09 -3.47
CA MET A 147 5.62 -8.24 -3.80
C MET A 147 5.77 -6.88 -3.12
N LEU A 148 5.71 -5.79 -3.89
CA LEU A 148 5.56 -4.41 -3.42
C LEU A 148 4.12 -3.96 -3.67
N MET A 149 3.33 -3.86 -2.60
CA MET A 149 1.92 -3.49 -2.66
C MET A 149 1.68 -2.08 -2.12
N PHE A 150 1.00 -1.27 -2.91
CA PHE A 150 0.45 0.02 -2.48
C PHE A 150 -1.04 -0.17 -2.18
N ALA A 151 -1.44 0.12 -0.96
CA ALA A 151 -2.79 -0.14 -0.44
C ALA A 151 -3.36 1.10 0.25
N SER A 152 -3.81 2.07 -0.56
CA SER A 152 -4.56 3.24 -0.06
C SER A 152 -6.02 2.88 0.16
N MET A 153 -6.64 3.49 1.16
CA MET A 153 -8.06 3.29 1.46
C MET A 153 -8.99 3.84 0.37
N PRO A 154 -10.10 3.17 0.09
CA PRO A 154 -10.53 1.85 0.57
C PRO A 154 -9.80 0.70 -0.15
N VAL A 155 -9.30 -0.26 0.63
CA VAL A 155 -8.62 -1.44 0.09
C VAL A 155 -9.65 -2.43 -0.48
N THR A 156 -9.37 -3.01 -1.65
CA THR A 156 -10.27 -3.97 -2.30
C THR A 156 -10.14 -5.38 -1.71
N ALA A 157 -11.22 -6.18 -1.80
CA ALA A 157 -11.18 -7.59 -1.43
C ALA A 157 -10.11 -8.36 -2.22
N THR A 158 -9.89 -8.00 -3.48
CA THR A 158 -8.83 -8.56 -4.32
C THR A 158 -7.45 -8.29 -3.77
N SER A 159 -7.17 -7.07 -3.28
CA SER A 159 -5.88 -6.75 -2.64
C SER A 159 -5.60 -7.66 -1.44
N VAL A 160 -6.61 -7.91 -0.61
CA VAL A 160 -6.47 -8.79 0.57
C VAL A 160 -6.22 -10.23 0.15
N ARG A 161 -6.96 -10.75 -0.85
CA ARG A 161 -6.76 -12.12 -1.35
C ARG A 161 -5.38 -12.31 -1.98
N LEU A 162 -4.87 -11.30 -2.71
CA LEU A 162 -3.52 -11.35 -3.28
C LEU A 162 -2.45 -11.27 -2.18
N ALA A 163 -2.67 -10.51 -1.11
CA ALA A 163 -1.80 -10.48 0.06
C ALA A 163 -1.77 -11.85 0.79
N GLU A 164 -2.94 -12.46 0.98
CA GLU A 164 -3.07 -13.81 1.53
C GLU A 164 -2.33 -14.85 0.66
N LEU A 165 -2.49 -14.80 -0.66
CA LEU A 165 -1.80 -15.67 -1.60
C LEU A 165 -0.27 -15.51 -1.52
N CYS A 166 0.24 -14.29 -1.38
CA CYS A 166 1.67 -14.05 -1.13
C CYS A 166 2.14 -14.78 0.12
N HIS A 167 1.38 -14.69 1.22
CA HIS A 167 1.69 -15.37 2.46
C HIS A 167 1.69 -16.89 2.30
N GLU A 168 0.64 -17.46 1.68
CA GLU A 168 0.52 -18.91 1.42
C GLU A 168 1.65 -19.45 0.55
N ARG A 169 2.15 -18.66 -0.38
CA ARG A 169 3.24 -19.02 -1.30
C ARG A 169 4.64 -18.71 -0.75
N GLY A 170 4.73 -18.11 0.43
CA GLY A 170 5.99 -17.69 1.02
C GLY A 170 6.70 -16.59 0.24
N ILE A 171 5.94 -15.76 -0.51
CA ILE A 171 6.45 -14.59 -1.22
C ILE A 171 6.48 -13.44 -0.22
N PRO A 172 7.64 -12.85 0.08
CA PRO A 172 7.71 -11.69 0.95
C PRO A 172 6.83 -10.56 0.41
N LEU A 173 5.98 -10.01 1.29
CA LEU A 173 5.06 -8.92 0.97
C LEU A 173 5.49 -7.64 1.67
N VAL A 174 5.83 -6.62 0.88
CA VAL A 174 6.03 -5.25 1.34
C VAL A 174 4.74 -4.48 1.11
N VAL A 175 4.18 -3.90 2.17
CA VAL A 175 2.96 -3.09 2.09
C VAL A 175 3.27 -1.65 2.44
N ILE A 176 2.89 -0.73 1.56
CA ILE A 176 2.86 0.72 1.83
C ILE A 176 1.40 1.14 1.85
N THR A 177 0.93 1.63 2.98
CA THR A 177 -0.48 1.96 3.22
C THR A 177 -0.62 3.25 4.03
N ASP A 178 -1.82 3.81 4.03
CA ASP A 178 -2.20 4.98 4.83
C ASP A 178 -3.08 4.63 6.05
N ARG A 179 -3.21 3.33 6.37
CA ARG A 179 -4.03 2.87 7.50
C ARG A 179 -3.37 1.72 8.27
N GLU A 180 -3.37 1.82 9.59
CA GLU A 180 -2.87 0.76 10.48
C GLU A 180 -3.84 -0.42 10.62
N ASP A 181 -5.13 -0.19 10.35
CA ASP A 181 -6.20 -1.18 10.52
C ASP A 181 -6.57 -1.92 9.23
N THR A 182 -5.80 -1.75 8.16
CA THR A 182 -6.08 -2.42 6.88
C THR A 182 -5.77 -3.92 6.94
N PRO A 183 -6.68 -4.79 6.42
CA PRO A 183 -6.50 -6.24 6.47
C PRO A 183 -5.25 -6.78 5.76
N VAL A 184 -4.70 -6.05 4.78
CA VAL A 184 -3.50 -6.48 4.04
C VAL A 184 -2.25 -6.55 4.92
N LEU A 185 -2.19 -5.77 6.02
CA LEU A 185 -1.05 -5.73 6.93
C LEU A 185 -0.85 -7.04 7.70
N GLU A 186 -1.87 -7.86 7.84
CA GLU A 186 -1.76 -9.17 8.48
C GLU A 186 -0.80 -10.11 7.74
N TYR A 187 -0.69 -9.93 6.42
CA TYR A 187 0.14 -10.75 5.54
C TYR A 187 1.48 -10.11 5.21
N ALA A 188 1.71 -8.86 5.69
CA ALA A 188 2.91 -8.12 5.38
C ALA A 188 4.16 -8.70 6.05
N THR A 189 5.23 -8.89 5.28
CA THR A 189 6.57 -9.18 5.79
C THR A 189 7.23 -7.89 6.30
N TYR A 190 7.05 -6.81 5.55
CA TYR A 190 7.48 -5.45 5.89
C TYR A 190 6.37 -4.46 5.57
N GLN A 191 6.28 -3.41 6.38
CA GLN A 191 5.24 -2.40 6.20
C GLN A 191 5.75 -1.00 6.43
N LEU A 192 5.18 -0.04 5.70
CA LEU A 192 5.26 1.39 5.99
C LEU A 192 3.84 1.93 6.06
N VAL A 193 3.47 2.46 7.21
CA VAL A 193 2.19 3.13 7.40
C VAL A 193 2.42 4.63 7.32
N LEU A 194 1.71 5.27 6.41
CA LEU A 194 1.81 6.69 6.13
C LEU A 194 0.71 7.45 6.86
N PRO A 195 0.94 8.70 7.25
CA PRO A 195 -0.12 9.51 7.81
C PRO A 195 -1.21 9.74 6.75
N HIS A 196 -2.44 9.69 7.19
CA HIS A 196 -3.62 9.99 6.38
C HIS A 196 -4.32 11.24 6.91
N THR A 197 -5.25 11.75 6.13
CA THR A 197 -6.14 12.81 6.54
C THR A 197 -7.55 12.27 6.76
N GLU A 198 -8.20 12.73 7.82
CA GLU A 198 -9.63 12.54 8.04
C GLU A 198 -10.46 13.58 7.28
N SER A 199 -9.79 14.56 6.66
CA SER A 199 -10.42 15.56 5.82
C SER A 199 -10.95 14.94 4.52
N THR A 200 -11.99 15.54 3.96
CA THR A 200 -12.53 15.23 2.63
C THR A 200 -11.53 15.48 1.49
N ARG A 201 -10.35 16.00 1.80
CA ARG A 201 -9.29 16.29 0.84
C ARG A 201 -8.26 15.17 0.84
N ALA A 202 -8.44 14.23 -0.06
CA ALA A 202 -7.47 13.15 -0.25
C ALA A 202 -6.19 13.67 -0.93
N THR A 203 -5.04 13.17 -0.48
CA THR A 203 -3.78 13.36 -1.18
C THR A 203 -2.96 12.08 -1.17
N SER A 204 -2.43 11.72 -2.33
CA SER A 204 -1.51 10.59 -2.48
C SER A 204 -0.04 10.99 -2.32
N LEU A 205 0.26 12.25 -2.03
CA LEU A 205 1.63 12.77 -1.99
C LEU A 205 2.53 12.06 -0.96
N PRO A 206 2.07 11.64 0.23
CA PRO A 206 2.91 10.84 1.13
C PRO A 206 3.40 9.53 0.50
N PHE A 207 2.59 8.85 -0.32
CA PHE A 207 2.99 7.66 -1.06
C PHE A 207 4.09 7.97 -2.07
N TYR A 208 3.93 9.03 -2.85
CA TYR A 208 4.95 9.46 -3.81
C TYR A 208 6.24 9.87 -3.12
N MET A 209 6.18 10.60 -2.00
CA MET A 209 7.37 10.98 -1.23
C MET A 209 8.16 9.76 -0.76
N VAL A 210 7.48 8.75 -0.19
CA VAL A 210 8.15 7.53 0.28
C VAL A 210 8.70 6.72 -0.91
N LEU A 211 7.94 6.64 -2.00
CA LEU A 211 8.40 5.97 -3.22
C LEU A 211 9.62 6.65 -3.82
N GLU A 212 9.64 7.98 -3.91
CA GLU A 212 10.83 8.74 -4.35
C GLU A 212 12.02 8.49 -3.42
N ALA A 213 11.80 8.42 -2.12
CA ALA A 213 12.87 8.09 -1.17
C ALA A 213 13.42 6.67 -1.40
N LEU A 214 12.55 5.68 -1.67
CA LEU A 214 12.96 4.31 -2.03
C LEU A 214 13.76 4.29 -3.34
N ILE A 215 13.28 4.98 -4.37
CA ILE A 215 13.94 5.08 -5.66
C ILE A 215 15.35 5.69 -5.51
N ASN A 216 15.46 6.79 -4.77
CA ASN A 216 16.74 7.47 -4.54
C ASN A 216 17.71 6.59 -3.76
N GLU A 217 17.26 5.91 -2.72
CA GLU A 217 18.11 5.03 -1.91
C GLU A 217 18.58 3.80 -2.70
N ILE A 218 17.68 3.16 -3.45
CA ILE A 218 18.00 2.02 -4.33
C ILE A 218 18.96 2.49 -5.44
N GLY A 219 18.68 3.62 -6.09
CA GLY A 219 19.53 4.19 -7.11
C GLY A 219 20.93 4.52 -6.60
N THR A 220 21.05 5.05 -5.40
CA THR A 220 22.34 5.33 -4.74
C THR A 220 23.12 4.05 -4.48
N ARG A 221 22.47 3.02 -3.95
CA ARG A 221 23.13 1.73 -3.64
C ARG A 221 23.53 0.96 -4.90
N LEU A 222 22.78 1.11 -5.98
CA LEU A 222 23.02 0.47 -7.28
C LEU A 222 23.71 1.42 -8.30
N ALA A 223 24.27 2.54 -7.85
CA ALA A 223 24.78 3.61 -8.69
C ALA A 223 25.68 3.17 -9.88
N PRO A 224 26.61 2.20 -9.73
CA PRO A 224 27.43 1.76 -10.88
C PRO A 224 26.61 1.15 -12.02
N LEU A 225 25.60 0.33 -11.69
CA LEU A 225 24.70 -0.31 -12.66
C LEU A 225 23.72 0.70 -13.27
N SER A 226 23.24 1.62 -12.45
CA SER A 226 22.28 2.65 -12.87
C SER A 226 22.88 3.61 -13.90
N VAL A 227 24.12 4.04 -13.71
CA VAL A 227 24.84 4.92 -14.66
C VAL A 227 25.04 4.22 -15.99
N GLN A 228 25.39 2.93 -15.99
CA GLN A 228 25.55 2.17 -17.22
C GLN A 228 24.23 2.10 -18.00
N LYS A 229 23.12 1.75 -17.33
CA LYS A 229 21.79 1.64 -17.95
C LYS A 229 21.28 2.98 -18.49
N MET A 230 21.47 4.07 -17.73
CA MET A 230 21.13 5.41 -18.19
C MET A 230 21.92 5.82 -19.43
N ASN A 231 23.21 5.47 -19.49
CA ASN A 231 24.04 5.73 -20.68
C ASN A 231 23.58 4.91 -21.90
N GLU A 232 23.06 3.72 -21.71
CA GLU A 232 22.46 2.92 -22.78
C GLU A 232 21.15 3.54 -23.27
N ILE A 233 20.25 3.96 -22.37
CA ILE A 233 18.97 4.61 -22.73
C ILE A 233 19.22 5.91 -23.50
N ASN A 234 20.21 6.72 -23.10
CA ASN A 234 20.53 7.98 -23.75
C ASN A 234 21.15 7.84 -25.17
N ARG A 235 21.43 6.60 -25.61
CA ARG A 235 21.91 6.34 -26.99
C ARG A 235 20.79 6.19 -28.02
N TYR A 236 19.55 6.07 -27.57
CA TYR A 236 18.33 5.93 -28.38
C TYR A 236 17.41 7.14 -28.24
#